data_8519062ea833aee07921d6a9457625d1
#
_entry.id   8519062ea833aee07921d6a9457625d1
#
_cell.length_a   1.000
_cell.length_b   1.000
_cell.length_c   1.000
_cell.angle_alpha   90.00
_cell.angle_beta   90.00
_cell.angle_gamma   90.00
#
_symmetry.space_group_name_H-M   'P 1'
#
loop_
_entity.id
_entity.type
_entity.pdbx_description
1 polymer ?
#
loop_
_entity_poly.entity_id
_entity_poly.type
_entity_poly.pdbx_seq_one_letter_code
_entity_poly.pdbx_strand_id
1 'polypeptide(L)'
;MNILGISAGFHDAAVTLVNEQGKILFAGHAERYSKIKHDPKLNVPLIKDALRYGSIDRIAYYERPWSKKTRQLYAGQYSELKGPWTVSGILQEQLPTLNLHKLPIKAYNHHLSHAAAGFQTSPYTDATVVVIDAIGEWDTISIWNAYYDDLGNATYKKLWGQKYPHSIGLMYSAFTKYVGLKPMDEEYILMGMAGWGKQIRWDEIERLKDSILGDDGNFTFKHNFHIGLPGKLPVDWSDENVAHAAQYIAEDLIASVMMKASKLGYSENLVYCGGVALNCSANRILGEYYDNIWIMPNPGDAGSSLGAAAMAVGRRLVWTDAFLGFNITGPYPIKDIISELTTNKICGVASGRAEFGPRALGNRSLLADPRGSDIKD
;
A
#
# COMPACT_ATOMS: atom_id res chain seq x y z
N MET A 1 0.03 15.88 -23.16
CA MET A 1 -1.18 15.18 -22.61
C MET A 1 -0.86 14.71 -21.19
N ASN A 2 -1.82 14.90 -20.26
CA ASN A 2 -1.63 14.47 -18.87
C ASN A 2 -2.66 13.39 -18.51
N ILE A 3 -2.23 12.48 -17.65
CA ILE A 3 -2.98 11.32 -17.20
C ILE A 3 -3.24 11.48 -15.72
N LEU A 4 -4.50 11.39 -15.30
CA LEU A 4 -4.85 11.28 -13.89
C LEU A 4 -4.99 9.80 -13.53
N GLY A 5 -4.04 9.27 -12.77
CA GLY A 5 -4.17 7.99 -12.10
C GLY A 5 -5.02 8.12 -10.85
N ILE A 6 -5.91 7.18 -10.62
CA ILE A 6 -6.88 7.19 -9.52
C ILE A 6 -6.88 5.84 -8.81
N SER A 7 -6.80 5.88 -7.48
CA SER A 7 -7.18 4.81 -6.56
C SER A 7 -8.34 5.31 -5.70
N ALA A 8 -9.47 4.61 -5.67
CA ALA A 8 -10.64 4.99 -4.86
C ALA A 8 -11.67 3.87 -4.74
N GLY A 9 -12.61 4.02 -3.79
CA GLY A 9 -13.79 3.17 -3.66
C GLY A 9 -13.66 1.99 -2.69
N PHE A 10 -12.56 1.91 -1.92
CA PHE A 10 -12.43 0.94 -0.83
C PHE A 10 -11.81 1.58 0.41
N HIS A 11 -10.54 1.99 0.37
CA HIS A 11 -9.84 2.82 1.34
C HIS A 11 -8.78 3.65 0.61
N ASP A 12 -8.18 4.64 1.29
CA ASP A 12 -7.01 5.41 0.84
C ASP A 12 -7.16 6.02 -0.56
N ALA A 13 -8.30 6.68 -0.81
CA ALA A 13 -8.48 7.33 -2.10
C ALA A 13 -7.35 8.34 -2.37
N ALA A 14 -6.75 8.22 -3.55
CA ALA A 14 -5.60 9.02 -3.97
C ALA A 14 -5.62 9.29 -5.47
N VAL A 15 -4.93 10.35 -5.87
CA VAL A 15 -4.73 10.67 -7.29
C VAL A 15 -3.29 11.01 -7.57
N THR A 16 -2.86 10.72 -8.80
CA THR A 16 -1.54 11.08 -9.31
C THR A 16 -1.66 11.64 -10.73
N LEU A 17 -1.16 12.86 -10.96
CA LEU A 17 -1.12 13.49 -12.27
C LEU A 17 0.27 13.31 -12.88
N VAL A 18 0.34 12.67 -14.04
CA VAL A 18 1.59 12.39 -14.76
C VAL A 18 1.45 12.87 -16.20
N ASN A 19 2.48 13.50 -16.76
CA ASN A 19 2.49 13.83 -18.17
C ASN A 19 2.97 12.65 -19.04
N GLU A 20 2.80 12.73 -20.35
CA GLU A 20 3.20 11.66 -21.28
C GLU A 20 4.71 11.40 -21.36
N GLN A 21 5.53 12.33 -20.87
CA GLN A 21 6.99 12.16 -20.74
C GLN A 21 7.37 11.41 -19.45
N GLY A 22 6.39 11.00 -18.63
CA GLY A 22 6.61 10.29 -17.38
C GLY A 22 6.95 11.18 -16.18
N LYS A 23 6.87 12.51 -16.30
CA LYS A 23 7.06 13.41 -15.17
C LYS A 23 5.84 13.40 -14.26
N ILE A 24 6.06 13.11 -12.98
CA ILE A 24 5.03 13.17 -11.95
C ILE A 24 4.82 14.65 -11.58
N LEU A 25 3.66 15.20 -11.86
CA LEU A 25 3.32 16.60 -11.63
C LEU A 25 2.75 16.81 -10.22
N PHE A 26 1.88 15.89 -9.79
CA PHE A 26 1.21 15.94 -8.49
C PHE A 26 0.83 14.53 -8.05
N ALA A 27 0.89 14.26 -6.75
CA ALA A 27 0.23 13.09 -6.15
C ALA A 27 -0.27 13.43 -4.74
N GLY A 28 -1.47 12.98 -4.39
CA GLY A 28 -2.07 13.31 -3.10
C GLY A 28 -3.16 12.34 -2.68
N HIS A 29 -3.38 12.27 -1.36
CA HIS A 29 -4.40 11.46 -0.71
C HIS A 29 -5.64 12.28 -0.38
N ALA A 30 -6.83 11.69 -0.52
CA ALA A 30 -8.11 12.33 -0.21
C ALA A 30 -8.24 12.69 1.29
N GLU A 31 -7.71 11.85 2.17
CA GLU A 31 -7.73 12.04 3.63
C GLU A 31 -7.10 13.36 4.09
N ARG A 32 -6.09 13.87 3.36
CA ARG A 32 -5.44 15.15 3.70
C ARG A 32 -6.38 16.34 3.50
N TYR A 33 -7.43 16.18 2.72
CA TYR A 33 -8.45 17.20 2.45
C TYR A 33 -9.72 16.99 3.26
N SER A 34 -10.21 15.74 3.34
CA SER A 34 -11.42 15.39 4.07
C SER A 34 -11.21 15.32 5.59
N LYS A 35 -9.97 15.12 6.08
CA LYS A 35 -9.62 14.84 7.47
C LYS A 35 -10.23 13.53 8.01
N ILE A 36 -10.58 12.64 7.10
CA ILE A 36 -11.05 11.28 7.39
C ILE A 36 -9.92 10.34 7.05
N LYS A 37 -9.36 9.64 8.06
CA LYS A 37 -8.30 8.65 7.85
C LYS A 37 -8.82 7.52 6.97
N HIS A 38 -8.00 7.09 6.00
CA HIS A 38 -8.36 6.07 5.00
C HIS A 38 -9.62 6.37 4.19
N ASP A 39 -9.91 7.67 3.93
CA ASP A 39 -11.10 8.08 3.16
C ASP A 39 -11.19 7.32 1.82
N PRO A 40 -12.25 6.51 1.59
CA PRO A 40 -12.43 5.78 0.35
C PRO A 40 -12.88 6.64 -0.83
N LYS A 41 -13.23 7.91 -0.58
CA LYS A 41 -13.87 8.78 -1.56
C LYS A 41 -12.93 9.87 -2.04
N LEU A 42 -12.95 10.08 -3.35
CA LEU A 42 -12.37 11.28 -3.95
C LEU A 42 -13.13 12.53 -3.50
N ASN A 43 -12.43 13.64 -3.39
CA ASN A 43 -13.04 14.91 -3.08
C ASN A 43 -12.60 16.01 -4.06
N VAL A 44 -13.46 17.02 -4.23
CA VAL A 44 -13.23 18.11 -5.18
C VAL A 44 -11.94 18.92 -4.87
N PRO A 45 -11.60 19.23 -3.61
CA PRO A 45 -10.36 19.94 -3.29
C PRO A 45 -9.09 19.22 -3.79
N LEU A 46 -9.00 17.91 -3.62
CA LEU A 46 -7.88 17.09 -4.11
C LEU A 46 -7.71 17.22 -5.63
N ILE A 47 -8.81 17.12 -6.39
CA ILE A 47 -8.78 17.25 -7.86
C ILE A 47 -8.42 18.68 -8.28
N LYS A 48 -8.95 19.68 -7.58
CA LYS A 48 -8.61 21.09 -7.86
C LYS A 48 -7.12 21.37 -7.63
N ASP A 49 -6.51 20.75 -6.64
CA ASP A 49 -5.07 20.88 -6.43
C ASP A 49 -4.26 20.19 -7.54
N ALA A 50 -4.67 18.99 -7.98
CA ALA A 50 -4.05 18.33 -9.13
C ALA A 50 -4.12 19.22 -10.40
N LEU A 51 -5.26 19.88 -10.65
CA LEU A 51 -5.48 20.77 -11.78
C LEU A 51 -4.59 22.02 -11.77
N ARG A 52 -4.02 22.43 -10.62
CA ARG A 52 -3.03 23.51 -10.55
C ARG A 52 -1.70 23.17 -11.24
N TYR A 53 -1.43 21.86 -11.41
CA TYR A 53 -0.19 21.36 -12.01
C TYR A 53 -0.36 20.97 -13.49
N GLY A 54 -1.60 20.93 -13.99
CA GLY A 54 -1.89 20.68 -15.40
C GLY A 54 -3.32 20.26 -15.66
N SER A 55 -3.75 20.29 -16.93
CA SER A 55 -5.04 19.74 -17.36
C SER A 55 -5.10 18.23 -17.16
N ILE A 56 -6.31 17.67 -17.14
CA ILE A 56 -6.54 16.22 -17.12
C ILE A 56 -7.13 15.85 -18.47
N ASP A 57 -6.42 15.02 -19.25
CA ASP A 57 -6.84 14.66 -20.61
C ASP A 57 -7.42 13.24 -20.67
N ARG A 58 -6.98 12.35 -19.78
CA ARG A 58 -7.49 10.98 -19.63
C ARG A 58 -7.32 10.45 -18.22
N ILE A 59 -8.05 9.37 -17.89
CA ILE A 59 -8.07 8.74 -16.59
C ILE A 59 -7.54 7.32 -16.68
N ALA A 60 -6.67 6.96 -15.73
CA ALA A 60 -6.20 5.62 -15.47
C ALA A 60 -6.67 5.21 -14.06
N TYR A 61 -7.37 4.07 -13.96
CA TYR A 61 -7.92 3.61 -12.69
C TYR A 61 -7.22 2.33 -12.24
N TYR A 62 -6.91 2.21 -10.96
CA TYR A 62 -6.00 1.22 -10.39
C TYR A 62 -6.52 -0.21 -10.36
N GLU A 63 -7.85 -0.41 -10.40
CA GLU A 63 -8.48 -1.75 -10.38
C GLU A 63 -9.66 -1.82 -11.37
N ARG A 64 -10.13 -3.02 -11.65
CA ARG A 64 -11.32 -3.26 -12.47
C ARG A 64 -12.54 -3.44 -11.56
N PRO A 65 -13.45 -2.44 -11.45
CA PRO A 65 -14.55 -2.48 -10.49
C PRO A 65 -15.45 -3.72 -10.65
N TRP A 66 -15.72 -4.15 -11.88
CA TRP A 66 -16.52 -5.34 -12.15
C TRP A 66 -15.86 -6.63 -11.62
N SER A 67 -14.53 -6.76 -11.72
CA SER A 67 -13.77 -7.91 -11.22
C SER A 67 -13.81 -7.98 -9.69
N LYS A 68 -13.67 -6.83 -9.02
CA LYS A 68 -13.86 -6.71 -7.58
C LYS A 68 -15.26 -7.11 -7.14
N LYS A 69 -16.30 -6.60 -7.83
CA LYS A 69 -17.70 -6.94 -7.54
C LYS A 69 -17.99 -8.44 -7.69
N THR A 70 -17.41 -9.11 -8.71
CA THR A 70 -17.56 -10.57 -8.85
C THR A 70 -16.92 -11.34 -7.69
N ARG A 71 -15.77 -10.88 -7.18
CA ARG A 71 -15.15 -11.47 -5.99
C ARG A 71 -16.01 -11.22 -4.74
N GLN A 72 -16.55 -10.01 -4.58
CA GLN A 72 -17.45 -9.67 -3.46
C GLN A 72 -18.72 -10.54 -3.48
N LEU A 73 -19.29 -10.79 -4.65
CA LEU A 73 -20.41 -11.72 -4.82
C LEU A 73 -20.03 -13.14 -4.39
N TYR A 74 -18.88 -13.65 -4.84
CA TYR A 74 -18.36 -14.96 -4.45
C TYR A 74 -18.13 -15.07 -2.94
N ALA A 75 -17.65 -14.00 -2.30
CA ALA A 75 -17.38 -13.93 -0.87
C ALA A 75 -18.65 -13.72 -0.01
N GLY A 76 -19.84 -13.62 -0.61
CA GLY A 76 -21.09 -13.36 0.11
C GLY A 76 -21.25 -11.92 0.64
N GLN A 77 -20.44 -10.98 0.15
CA GLN A 77 -20.44 -9.59 0.57
C GLN A 77 -21.52 -8.78 -0.18
N TYR A 78 -22.77 -9.15 -0.03
CA TYR A 78 -23.89 -8.56 -0.80
C TYR A 78 -24.10 -7.06 -0.56
N SER A 79 -23.78 -6.58 0.64
CA SER A 79 -23.84 -5.14 0.96
C SER A 79 -22.91 -4.31 0.08
N GLU A 80 -21.75 -4.87 -0.25
CA GLU A 80 -20.71 -4.24 -1.06
C GLU A 80 -21.05 -4.19 -2.56
N LEU A 81 -22.04 -4.95 -3.00
CA LEU A 81 -22.47 -4.93 -4.40
C LEU A 81 -23.26 -3.67 -4.76
N LYS A 82 -23.73 -2.92 -3.77
CA LYS A 82 -24.35 -1.59 -3.97
C LYS A 82 -23.31 -0.62 -4.54
N GLY A 83 -23.81 0.34 -5.33
CA GLY A 83 -22.95 1.34 -5.96
C GLY A 83 -22.40 0.94 -7.35
N PRO A 84 -21.60 1.80 -7.97
CA PRO A 84 -21.20 1.67 -9.37
C PRO A 84 -20.32 0.44 -9.64
N TRP A 85 -20.53 -0.16 -10.82
CA TRP A 85 -19.73 -1.27 -11.36
C TRP A 85 -18.71 -0.81 -12.40
N THR A 86 -18.70 0.49 -12.69
CA THR A 86 -17.80 1.11 -13.68
C THR A 86 -17.10 2.31 -13.09
N VAL A 87 -15.91 2.60 -13.58
CA VAL A 87 -15.14 3.78 -13.16
C VAL A 87 -15.89 5.07 -13.46
N SER A 88 -16.55 5.15 -14.63
CA SER A 88 -17.36 6.32 -14.99
C SER A 88 -18.48 6.57 -13.96
N GLY A 89 -19.16 5.49 -13.51
CA GLY A 89 -20.19 5.60 -12.46
C GLY A 89 -19.60 6.07 -11.13
N ILE A 90 -18.44 5.55 -10.71
CA ILE A 90 -17.75 6.00 -9.50
C ILE A 90 -17.43 7.51 -9.56
N LEU A 91 -16.88 7.96 -10.68
CA LEU A 91 -16.52 9.37 -10.86
C LEU A 91 -17.75 10.27 -10.93
N GLN A 92 -18.83 9.83 -11.55
CA GLN A 92 -20.10 10.57 -11.61
C GLN A 92 -20.73 10.72 -10.22
N GLU A 93 -20.65 9.65 -9.39
CA GLU A 93 -21.17 9.67 -8.02
C GLU A 93 -20.34 10.57 -7.10
N GLN A 94 -19.00 10.43 -7.12
CA GLN A 94 -18.13 11.13 -6.19
C GLN A 94 -17.77 12.56 -6.61
N LEU A 95 -17.71 12.84 -7.91
CA LEU A 95 -17.25 14.11 -8.49
C LEU A 95 -18.19 14.63 -9.59
N PRO A 96 -19.51 14.73 -9.33
CA PRO A 96 -20.49 15.03 -10.38
C PRO A 96 -20.23 16.38 -11.08
N THR A 97 -19.68 17.35 -10.40
CA THR A 97 -19.43 18.71 -10.90
C THR A 97 -18.22 18.84 -11.82
N LEU A 98 -17.29 17.87 -11.79
CA LEU A 98 -16.02 17.97 -12.51
C LEU A 98 -16.02 17.32 -13.89
N ASN A 99 -17.12 16.65 -14.27
CA ASN A 99 -17.27 15.95 -15.55
C ASN A 99 -16.15 14.97 -15.95
N LEU A 100 -15.36 14.50 -15.00
CA LEU A 100 -14.23 13.57 -15.23
C LEU A 100 -14.70 12.24 -15.83
N HIS A 101 -15.93 11.83 -15.54
CA HIS A 101 -16.57 10.63 -16.09
C HIS A 101 -16.76 10.66 -17.62
N LYS A 102 -16.61 11.84 -18.25
CA LYS A 102 -16.70 12.03 -19.71
C LYS A 102 -15.37 11.91 -20.43
N LEU A 103 -14.25 11.90 -19.70
CA LEU A 103 -12.92 11.72 -20.27
C LEU A 103 -12.69 10.26 -20.69
N PRO A 104 -11.71 9.98 -21.57
CA PRO A 104 -11.26 8.61 -21.84
C PRO A 104 -10.76 7.95 -20.55
N ILE A 105 -11.34 6.78 -20.21
CA ILE A 105 -11.04 6.03 -18.99
C ILE A 105 -10.50 4.66 -19.34
N LYS A 106 -9.40 4.25 -18.65
CA LYS A 106 -8.89 2.88 -18.71
C LYS A 106 -8.66 2.37 -17.27
N ALA A 107 -9.25 1.21 -16.95
CA ALA A 107 -9.00 0.50 -15.72
C ALA A 107 -7.94 -0.58 -15.93
N TYR A 108 -7.03 -0.73 -14.98
CA TYR A 108 -5.96 -1.72 -14.98
C TYR A 108 -6.24 -2.82 -13.94
N ASN A 109 -5.46 -3.89 -13.93
CA ASN A 109 -5.51 -4.89 -12.87
C ASN A 109 -4.86 -4.32 -11.61
N HIS A 110 -5.44 -4.60 -10.44
CA HIS A 110 -5.00 -4.08 -9.15
C HIS A 110 -3.52 -4.39 -8.86
N HIS A 111 -3.13 -5.67 -8.86
CA HIS A 111 -1.74 -6.06 -8.60
C HIS A 111 -0.77 -5.56 -9.67
N LEU A 112 -1.22 -5.42 -10.91
CA LEU A 112 -0.40 -4.81 -11.96
C LEU A 112 -0.19 -3.30 -11.72
N SER A 113 -1.18 -2.62 -11.14
CA SER A 113 -1.02 -1.21 -10.73
C SER A 113 0.00 -1.06 -9.61
N HIS A 114 -0.01 -1.93 -8.59
CA HIS A 114 1.07 -1.98 -7.59
C HIS A 114 2.44 -2.24 -8.23
N ALA A 115 2.53 -3.25 -9.08
CA ALA A 115 3.78 -3.60 -9.75
C ALA A 115 4.33 -2.44 -10.59
N ALA A 116 3.46 -1.73 -11.31
CA ALA A 116 3.84 -0.58 -12.13
C ALA A 116 4.28 0.62 -11.27
N ALA A 117 3.60 0.89 -10.13
CA ALA A 117 4.00 1.93 -9.20
C ALA A 117 5.43 1.70 -8.69
N GLY A 118 5.75 0.47 -8.33
CA GLY A 118 7.09 0.11 -7.87
C GLY A 118 8.12 0.09 -8.99
N PHE A 119 7.88 -0.65 -10.07
CA PHE A 119 8.89 -0.86 -11.11
C PHE A 119 9.19 0.40 -11.91
N GLN A 120 8.16 1.15 -12.37
CA GLN A 120 8.40 2.33 -13.22
C GLN A 120 8.94 3.54 -12.44
N THR A 121 8.97 3.50 -11.09
CA THR A 121 9.66 4.48 -10.24
C THR A 121 11.03 3.99 -9.78
N SER A 122 11.36 2.70 -9.94
CA SER A 122 12.63 2.14 -9.52
C SER A 122 13.79 2.58 -10.42
N PRO A 123 15.03 2.48 -9.95
CA PRO A 123 16.22 2.74 -10.79
C PRO A 123 16.51 1.60 -11.79
N TYR A 124 15.82 0.45 -11.69
CA TYR A 124 16.17 -0.77 -12.41
C TYR A 124 15.67 -0.80 -13.84
N THR A 125 16.38 -1.51 -14.73
CA THR A 125 15.97 -1.79 -16.12
C THR A 125 15.14 -3.06 -16.22
N ASP A 126 15.35 -3.96 -15.28
CA ASP A 126 14.59 -5.19 -15.05
C ASP A 126 14.51 -5.48 -13.56
N ALA A 127 13.48 -6.20 -13.14
CA ALA A 127 13.31 -6.61 -11.75
C ALA A 127 12.37 -7.82 -11.63
N THR A 128 12.57 -8.60 -10.56
CA THR A 128 11.52 -9.45 -10.03
C THR A 128 10.61 -8.57 -9.17
N VAL A 129 9.34 -8.49 -9.52
CA VAL A 129 8.35 -7.69 -8.76
C VAL A 129 7.49 -8.62 -7.94
N VAL A 130 7.44 -8.37 -6.64
CA VAL A 130 6.58 -9.10 -5.69
C VAL A 130 5.54 -8.15 -5.15
N VAL A 131 4.27 -8.52 -5.29
CA VAL A 131 3.14 -7.80 -4.70
C VAL A 131 2.50 -8.70 -3.65
N ILE A 132 2.44 -8.24 -2.40
CA ILE A 132 1.72 -8.91 -1.30
C ILE A 132 0.74 -7.90 -0.72
N ASP A 133 -0.55 -8.22 -0.84
CA ASP A 133 -1.62 -7.34 -0.41
C ASP A 133 -2.70 -8.10 0.38
N ALA A 134 -3.66 -7.36 0.94
CA ALA A 134 -4.81 -8.00 1.58
C ALA A 134 -5.68 -8.69 0.54
N ILE A 135 -6.24 -7.92 -0.41
CA ILE A 135 -6.98 -8.46 -1.57
C ILE A 135 -7.00 -7.43 -2.69
N GLY A 136 -6.36 -7.72 -3.82
CA GLY A 136 -6.45 -6.92 -5.05
C GLY A 136 -7.31 -7.58 -6.12
N GLU A 137 -8.57 -7.20 -6.26
CA GLU A 137 -9.57 -7.91 -7.06
C GLU A 137 -9.72 -9.37 -6.58
N TRP A 138 -8.91 -10.29 -7.09
CA TRP A 138 -8.82 -11.70 -6.69
C TRP A 138 -7.46 -12.10 -6.14
N ASP A 139 -6.39 -11.43 -6.60
CA ASP A 139 -5.03 -11.76 -6.20
C ASP A 139 -4.74 -11.24 -4.78
N THR A 140 -3.98 -12.00 -4.01
CA THR A 140 -3.46 -11.63 -2.68
C THR A 140 -1.95 -11.60 -2.66
N ILE A 141 -1.33 -12.43 -3.52
CA ILE A 141 0.11 -12.40 -3.82
C ILE A 141 0.29 -12.53 -5.33
N SER A 142 1.25 -11.82 -5.90
CA SER A 142 1.67 -12.04 -7.28
C SER A 142 3.15 -11.77 -7.47
N ILE A 143 3.78 -12.59 -8.32
CA ILE A 143 5.19 -12.50 -8.67
C ILE A 143 5.28 -12.25 -10.18
N TRP A 144 6.07 -11.28 -10.58
CA TRP A 144 6.23 -10.85 -11.97
C TRP A 144 7.70 -10.70 -12.34
N ASN A 145 8.03 -10.92 -13.60
CA ASN A 145 9.19 -10.31 -14.24
C ASN A 145 8.75 -9.03 -14.90
N ALA A 146 9.45 -7.94 -14.59
CA ALA A 146 9.24 -6.63 -15.20
C ALA A 146 10.55 -6.17 -15.88
N TYR A 147 10.44 -5.61 -17.08
CA TYR A 147 11.59 -5.08 -17.82
C TYR A 147 11.13 -4.03 -18.83
N TYR A 148 12.07 -3.24 -19.32
CA TYR A 148 11.84 -2.34 -20.46
C TYR A 148 12.27 -3.03 -21.74
N ASP A 149 11.39 -3.01 -22.76
CA ASP A 149 11.72 -3.48 -24.11
C ASP A 149 12.67 -2.51 -24.84
N ASP A 150 13.11 -2.87 -26.05
CA ASP A 150 14.04 -2.06 -26.84
C ASP A 150 13.51 -0.68 -27.22
N LEU A 151 12.20 -0.46 -27.11
CA LEU A 151 11.53 0.83 -27.32
C LEU A 151 11.34 1.61 -26.00
N GLY A 152 11.80 1.05 -24.88
CA GLY A 152 11.65 1.63 -23.55
C GLY A 152 10.26 1.47 -22.94
N ASN A 153 9.41 0.57 -23.46
CA ASN A 153 8.11 0.29 -22.88
C ASN A 153 8.24 -0.72 -21.74
N ALA A 154 7.54 -0.44 -20.63
CA ALA A 154 7.50 -1.34 -19.50
C ALA A 154 6.65 -2.58 -19.81
N THR A 155 7.23 -3.74 -19.62
CA THR A 155 6.62 -5.06 -19.88
C THR A 155 6.57 -5.85 -18.58
N TYR A 156 5.44 -6.54 -18.34
CA TYR A 156 5.18 -7.32 -17.14
C TYR A 156 4.73 -8.72 -17.51
N LYS A 157 5.46 -9.73 -17.03
CA LYS A 157 5.10 -11.14 -17.19
C LYS A 157 4.81 -11.74 -15.82
N LYS A 158 3.53 -12.08 -15.55
CA LYS A 158 3.15 -12.77 -14.31
C LYS A 158 3.74 -14.19 -14.32
N LEU A 159 4.47 -14.53 -13.27
CA LEU A 159 5.11 -15.84 -13.09
C LEU A 159 4.26 -16.74 -12.20
N TRP A 160 3.69 -16.15 -11.12
CA TRP A 160 2.89 -16.88 -10.15
C TRP A 160 1.94 -15.94 -9.43
N GLY A 161 0.91 -16.48 -8.78
CA GLY A 161 0.02 -15.74 -7.91
C GLY A 161 -0.84 -16.62 -7.03
N GLN A 162 -1.14 -16.08 -5.84
CA GLN A 162 -2.10 -16.60 -4.88
C GLN A 162 -3.38 -15.78 -4.95
N LYS A 163 -4.52 -16.42 -4.66
CA LYS A 163 -5.85 -15.78 -4.73
C LYS A 163 -6.59 -15.87 -3.40
N TYR A 164 -7.55 -14.97 -3.24
CA TYR A 164 -8.55 -15.05 -2.19
C TYR A 164 -9.17 -16.46 -2.10
N PRO A 165 -9.38 -17.04 -0.90
CA PRO A 165 -9.33 -16.40 0.41
C PRO A 165 -7.96 -16.40 1.10
N HIS A 166 -6.93 -16.96 0.49
CA HIS A 166 -5.62 -17.15 1.09
C HIS A 166 -4.79 -15.87 0.99
N SER A 167 -4.58 -15.18 2.12
CA SER A 167 -3.92 -13.87 2.15
C SER A 167 -3.12 -13.66 3.44
N ILE A 168 -1.83 -13.32 3.27
CA ILE A 168 -0.95 -12.92 4.38
C ILE A 168 -1.45 -11.60 5.00
N GLY A 169 -1.86 -10.63 4.19
CA GLY A 169 -2.38 -9.36 4.67
C GLY A 169 -3.65 -9.54 5.50
N LEU A 170 -4.62 -10.35 5.04
CA LEU A 170 -5.82 -10.64 5.81
C LEU A 170 -5.54 -11.42 7.10
N MET A 171 -4.58 -12.34 7.09
CA MET A 171 -4.12 -13.02 8.30
C MET A 171 -3.62 -12.00 9.32
N TYR A 172 -2.74 -11.11 8.91
CA TYR A 172 -2.18 -10.07 9.79
C TYR A 172 -3.28 -9.13 10.33
N SER A 173 -4.22 -8.70 9.49
CA SER A 173 -5.40 -7.92 9.91
C SER A 173 -6.32 -8.69 10.87
N ALA A 174 -6.43 -10.02 10.73
CA ALA A 174 -7.21 -10.84 11.66
C ALA A 174 -6.57 -10.90 13.06
N PHE A 175 -5.24 -10.96 13.15
CA PHE A 175 -4.52 -10.83 14.42
C PHE A 175 -4.63 -9.40 14.99
N THR A 176 -4.59 -8.37 14.15
CA THR A 176 -4.84 -6.98 14.55
C THR A 176 -6.19 -6.86 15.26
N LYS A 177 -7.25 -7.42 14.64
CA LYS A 177 -8.58 -7.45 15.25
C LYS A 177 -8.64 -8.26 16.54
N TYR A 178 -7.91 -9.35 16.63
CA TYR A 178 -7.93 -10.26 17.79
C TYR A 178 -7.41 -9.58 19.06
N VAL A 179 -6.37 -8.76 18.95
CA VAL A 179 -5.82 -7.97 20.07
C VAL A 179 -6.58 -6.64 20.31
N GLY A 180 -7.79 -6.50 19.75
CA GLY A 180 -8.67 -5.35 19.99
C GLY A 180 -8.34 -4.11 19.16
N LEU A 181 -7.40 -4.18 18.23
CA LEU A 181 -7.06 -3.11 17.30
C LEU A 181 -7.98 -3.12 16.07
N LYS A 182 -8.04 -2.01 15.35
CA LYS A 182 -8.87 -1.84 14.15
C LYS A 182 -8.19 -2.48 12.93
N PRO A 183 -8.76 -3.55 12.35
CA PRO A 183 -8.20 -4.17 11.16
C PRO A 183 -8.28 -3.25 9.94
N MET A 184 -7.35 -3.37 9.02
CA MET A 184 -7.17 -2.54 7.82
C MET A 184 -6.82 -1.06 8.13
N ASP A 185 -6.36 -0.78 9.36
CA ASP A 185 -6.01 0.56 9.82
C ASP A 185 -4.83 0.54 10.80
N GLU A 186 -4.83 -0.36 11.79
CA GLU A 186 -3.91 -0.33 12.93
C GLU A 186 -2.89 -1.48 12.92
N GLU A 187 -2.63 -2.10 11.77
CA GLU A 187 -1.59 -3.13 11.60
C GLU A 187 -0.20 -2.62 12.01
N TYR A 188 0.07 -1.33 11.84
CA TYR A 188 1.34 -0.73 12.27
C TYR A 188 1.48 -0.70 13.80
N ILE A 189 0.37 -0.64 14.56
CA ILE A 189 0.38 -0.73 16.02
C ILE A 189 0.67 -2.18 16.42
N LEU A 190 0.04 -3.18 15.77
CA LEU A 190 0.35 -4.60 16.01
C LEU A 190 1.84 -4.87 15.74
N MET A 191 2.40 -4.34 14.64
CA MET A 191 3.83 -4.46 14.33
C MET A 191 4.71 -3.85 15.42
N GLY A 192 4.34 -2.68 15.95
CA GLY A 192 5.04 -2.05 17.08
C GLY A 192 4.90 -2.84 18.38
N MET A 193 3.71 -3.34 18.68
CA MET A 193 3.40 -4.16 19.85
C MET A 193 4.21 -5.46 19.87
N ALA A 194 4.50 -6.05 18.71
CA ALA A 194 5.31 -7.25 18.59
C ALA A 194 6.71 -7.12 19.22
N GLY A 195 7.26 -5.91 19.28
CA GLY A 195 8.54 -5.63 19.94
C GLY A 195 8.51 -5.71 21.46
N TRP A 196 7.32 -5.74 22.08
CA TRP A 196 7.12 -5.87 23.53
C TRP A 196 6.81 -7.31 23.95
N GLY A 197 6.58 -8.21 22.99
CA GLY A 197 6.38 -9.63 23.26
C GLY A 197 7.59 -10.25 23.96
N LYS A 198 7.32 -11.14 24.92
CA LYS A 198 8.36 -11.91 25.62
C LYS A 198 8.75 -13.10 24.77
N GLN A 199 9.88 -13.74 25.11
CA GLN A 199 10.25 -15.00 24.50
C GLN A 199 9.12 -16.04 24.68
N ILE A 200 8.56 -16.44 23.55
CA ILE A 200 7.56 -17.50 23.46
C ILE A 200 8.30 -18.78 23.09
N ARG A 201 7.82 -19.91 23.58
CA ARG A 201 8.39 -21.20 23.21
C ARG A 201 8.14 -21.48 21.73
N TRP A 202 9.17 -21.92 21.03
CA TRP A 202 9.12 -22.25 19.61
C TRP A 202 7.98 -23.20 19.25
N ASP A 203 7.81 -24.27 20.04
CA ASP A 203 6.77 -25.26 19.81
C ASP A 203 5.34 -24.71 19.94
N GLU A 204 5.15 -23.60 20.65
CA GLU A 204 3.87 -22.91 20.76
C GLU A 204 3.58 -22.07 19.51
N ILE A 205 4.60 -21.40 18.96
CA ILE A 205 4.45 -20.65 17.69
C ILE A 205 4.17 -21.63 16.55
N GLU A 206 4.89 -22.77 16.48
CA GLU A 206 4.66 -23.79 15.45
C GLU A 206 3.24 -24.39 15.57
N ARG A 207 2.77 -24.69 16.78
CA ARG A 207 1.36 -25.14 16.98
C ARG A 207 0.35 -24.11 16.50
N LEU A 208 0.58 -22.82 16.76
CA LEU A 208 -0.28 -21.76 16.24
C LEU A 208 -0.23 -21.73 14.72
N LYS A 209 0.97 -21.75 14.13
CA LYS A 209 1.20 -21.76 12.69
C LYS A 209 0.50 -22.96 12.03
N ASP A 210 0.66 -24.17 12.59
CA ASP A 210 -0.01 -25.38 12.13
C ASP A 210 -1.55 -25.29 12.23
N SER A 211 -2.07 -24.56 13.20
CA SER A 211 -3.52 -24.38 13.33
C SER A 211 -4.13 -23.51 12.24
N ILE A 212 -3.34 -22.66 11.58
CA ILE A 212 -3.81 -21.66 10.60
C ILE A 212 -3.38 -21.99 9.17
N LEU A 213 -2.23 -22.64 8.96
CA LEU A 213 -1.70 -22.95 7.62
C LEU A 213 -2.26 -24.28 7.09
N GLY A 214 -2.47 -24.34 5.79
CA GLY A 214 -2.80 -25.57 5.07
C GLY A 214 -1.56 -26.46 4.86
N ASP A 215 -1.78 -27.72 4.59
CA ASP A 215 -0.72 -28.74 4.53
C ASP A 215 -0.02 -28.82 3.16
N ASP A 216 -0.38 -27.97 2.21
CA ASP A 216 0.07 -28.09 0.81
C ASP A 216 1.34 -27.30 0.47
N GLY A 217 1.93 -26.60 1.44
CA GLY A 217 3.15 -25.78 1.24
C GLY A 217 3.00 -24.60 0.28
N ASN A 218 1.77 -24.26 -0.14
CA ASN A 218 1.47 -23.28 -1.16
C ASN A 218 0.87 -21.97 -0.63
N PHE A 219 1.19 -21.56 0.60
CA PHE A 219 0.64 -20.36 1.26
C PHE A 219 -0.89 -20.42 1.42
N THR A 220 -1.48 -21.60 1.50
CA THR A 220 -2.90 -21.76 1.79
C THR A 220 -3.14 -21.68 3.27
N PHE A 221 -4.32 -21.23 3.63
CA PHE A 221 -4.76 -21.12 5.01
C PHE A 221 -5.97 -22.04 5.24
N LYS A 222 -6.07 -22.63 6.43
CA LYS A 222 -7.21 -23.47 6.84
C LYS A 222 -8.50 -22.67 7.00
N HIS A 223 -8.36 -21.33 7.15
CA HIS A 223 -9.49 -20.44 7.42
C HIS A 223 -9.50 -19.24 6.47
N ASN A 224 -10.69 -18.66 6.27
CA ASN A 224 -10.83 -17.38 5.58
C ASN A 224 -10.67 -16.23 6.59
N PHE A 225 -9.50 -15.64 6.67
CA PHE A 225 -9.18 -14.56 7.60
C PHE A 225 -9.92 -13.25 7.34
N HIS A 226 -10.60 -13.11 6.24
CA HIS A 226 -11.46 -11.96 6.00
C HIS A 226 -12.60 -11.82 7.02
N ILE A 227 -13.02 -12.94 7.63
CA ILE A 227 -14.02 -12.94 8.71
C ILE A 227 -13.38 -12.85 10.10
N GLY A 228 -12.06 -12.84 10.21
CA GLY A 228 -11.28 -12.83 11.44
C GLY A 228 -10.70 -14.20 11.78
N LEU A 229 -10.11 -14.31 12.98
CA LEU A 229 -9.59 -15.58 13.48
C LEU A 229 -10.75 -16.51 13.89
N PRO A 230 -10.60 -17.83 13.70
CA PRO A 230 -11.61 -18.81 14.07
C PRO A 230 -11.59 -19.06 15.58
N GLY A 231 -12.40 -18.31 16.33
CA GLY A 231 -12.55 -18.56 17.76
C GLY A 231 -11.31 -18.17 18.61
N LYS A 232 -11.13 -18.86 19.75
CA LYS A 232 -9.99 -18.65 20.65
C LYS A 232 -8.74 -19.34 20.08
N LEU A 233 -7.59 -18.64 20.14
CA LEU A 233 -6.31 -19.25 19.78
C LEU A 233 -5.98 -20.45 20.70
N PRO A 234 -5.21 -21.45 20.21
CA PRO A 234 -4.83 -22.62 21.00
C PRO A 234 -3.79 -22.32 22.08
N VAL A 235 -3.58 -21.04 22.40
CA VAL A 235 -2.59 -20.52 23.36
C VAL A 235 -3.23 -19.42 24.22
N ASP A 236 -2.79 -19.33 25.46
CA ASP A 236 -3.26 -18.30 26.40
C ASP A 236 -2.14 -17.26 26.61
N TRP A 237 -1.99 -16.36 25.63
CA TRP A 237 -0.93 -15.35 25.60
C TRP A 237 -1.50 -13.95 25.86
N SER A 238 -0.62 -13.05 26.34
CA SER A 238 -0.93 -11.61 26.30
C SER A 238 -1.00 -11.09 24.87
N ASP A 239 -1.63 -9.92 24.68
CA ASP A 239 -1.76 -9.31 23.35
C ASP A 239 -0.41 -9.04 22.68
N GLU A 240 0.63 -8.65 23.46
CA GLU A 240 1.99 -8.44 22.95
C GLU A 240 2.60 -9.76 22.46
N ASN A 241 2.34 -10.87 23.14
CA ASN A 241 2.81 -12.18 22.72
C ASN A 241 2.08 -12.68 21.47
N VAL A 242 0.78 -12.42 21.36
CA VAL A 242 0.01 -12.68 20.12
C VAL A 242 0.57 -11.85 18.97
N ALA A 243 0.85 -10.55 19.20
CA ALA A 243 1.45 -9.67 18.20
C ALA A 243 2.84 -10.17 17.75
N HIS A 244 3.67 -10.62 18.70
CA HIS A 244 4.99 -11.18 18.42
C HIS A 244 4.89 -12.44 17.55
N ALA A 245 4.01 -13.36 17.90
CA ALA A 245 3.79 -14.59 17.10
C ALA A 245 3.22 -14.28 15.71
N ALA A 246 2.28 -13.35 15.61
CA ALA A 246 1.71 -12.91 14.33
C ALA A 246 2.79 -12.30 13.42
N GLN A 247 3.67 -11.47 13.99
CA GLN A 247 4.81 -10.89 13.25
C GLN A 247 5.78 -11.97 12.78
N TYR A 248 6.13 -12.90 13.66
CA TYR A 248 7.00 -14.02 13.31
C TYR A 248 6.44 -14.86 12.15
N ILE A 249 5.15 -15.24 12.23
CA ILE A 249 4.48 -16.01 11.16
C ILE A 249 4.42 -15.22 9.86
N ALA A 250 4.15 -13.92 9.94
CA ALA A 250 4.13 -13.06 8.76
C ALA A 250 5.53 -12.97 8.11
N GLU A 251 6.59 -12.82 8.89
CA GLU A 251 7.99 -12.80 8.41
C GLU A 251 8.36 -14.13 7.73
N ASP A 252 8.01 -15.27 8.32
CA ASP A 252 8.28 -16.59 7.75
C ASP A 252 7.55 -16.81 6.41
N LEU A 253 6.29 -16.39 6.34
CA LEU A 253 5.52 -16.44 5.09
C LEU A 253 6.08 -15.52 4.01
N ILE A 254 6.47 -14.29 4.38
CA ILE A 254 7.10 -13.35 3.44
C ILE A 254 8.43 -13.92 2.95
N ALA A 255 9.27 -14.48 3.84
CA ALA A 255 10.51 -15.16 3.49
C ALA A 255 10.28 -16.28 2.46
N SER A 256 9.26 -17.09 2.69
CA SER A 256 8.86 -18.17 1.79
C SER A 256 8.41 -17.65 0.42
N VAL A 257 7.70 -16.52 0.36
CA VAL A 257 7.32 -15.86 -0.90
C VAL A 257 8.57 -15.33 -1.61
N MET A 258 9.52 -14.70 -0.89
CA MET A 258 10.76 -14.18 -1.47
C MET A 258 11.66 -15.30 -1.99
N MET A 259 11.76 -16.41 -1.27
CA MET A 259 12.46 -17.61 -1.74
C MET A 259 11.82 -18.16 -3.04
N LYS A 260 10.48 -18.17 -3.12
CA LYS A 260 9.78 -18.58 -4.34
C LYS A 260 10.05 -17.58 -5.48
N ALA A 261 10.02 -16.30 -5.19
CA ALA A 261 10.25 -15.25 -6.17
C ALA A 261 11.69 -15.29 -6.73
N SER A 262 12.70 -15.52 -5.89
CA SER A 262 14.11 -15.65 -6.33
C SER A 262 14.34 -16.87 -7.24
N LYS A 263 13.55 -17.95 -7.06
CA LYS A 263 13.63 -19.14 -7.92
C LYS A 263 12.88 -18.98 -9.25
N LEU A 264 11.84 -18.16 -9.31
CA LEU A 264 11.01 -17.94 -10.49
C LEU A 264 11.49 -16.75 -11.33
N GLY A 265 11.97 -15.71 -10.68
CA GLY A 265 12.52 -14.52 -11.32
C GLY A 265 13.93 -14.77 -11.88
N TYR A 266 14.37 -13.88 -12.75
CA TYR A 266 15.70 -13.93 -13.34
C TYR A 266 16.56 -12.69 -12.98
N SER A 267 15.99 -11.73 -12.26
CA SER A 267 16.69 -10.50 -11.89
C SER A 267 17.15 -10.53 -10.43
N GLU A 268 18.34 -10.00 -10.17
CA GLU A 268 18.86 -9.76 -8.82
C GLU A 268 18.21 -8.54 -8.15
N ASN A 269 17.43 -7.77 -8.91
CA ASN A 269 16.71 -6.61 -8.42
C ASN A 269 15.30 -7.01 -7.96
N LEU A 270 14.95 -6.67 -6.73
CA LEU A 270 13.61 -6.82 -6.19
C LEU A 270 12.88 -5.47 -6.18
N VAL A 271 11.66 -5.48 -6.69
CA VAL A 271 10.66 -4.44 -6.43
C VAL A 271 9.56 -5.06 -5.57
N TYR A 272 9.39 -4.53 -4.35
CA TYR A 272 8.40 -5.06 -3.41
C TYR A 272 7.26 -4.05 -3.19
N CYS A 273 6.01 -4.48 -3.37
CA CYS A 273 4.80 -3.66 -3.39
C CYS A 273 3.63 -4.34 -2.68
N GLY A 274 2.51 -3.63 -2.58
CA GLY A 274 1.29 -4.03 -1.86
C GLY A 274 1.31 -3.55 -0.42
N GLY A 275 0.17 -3.61 0.27
CA GLY A 275 0.01 -3.10 1.64
C GLY A 275 0.96 -3.77 2.64
N VAL A 276 1.30 -5.05 2.44
CA VAL A 276 2.22 -5.79 3.33
C VAL A 276 3.66 -5.27 3.25
N ALA A 277 4.06 -4.60 2.16
CA ALA A 277 5.38 -3.97 2.05
C ALA A 277 5.59 -2.80 3.03
N LEU A 278 4.54 -2.34 3.71
CA LEU A 278 4.63 -1.38 4.82
C LEU A 278 5.14 -2.00 6.13
N ASN A 279 5.21 -3.34 6.23
CA ASN A 279 5.77 -4.02 7.39
C ASN A 279 7.31 -3.92 7.38
N CYS A 280 7.84 -2.83 7.95
CA CYS A 280 9.27 -2.57 7.96
C CYS A 280 10.07 -3.57 8.80
N SER A 281 9.46 -4.22 9.79
CA SER A 281 10.10 -5.30 10.55
C SER A 281 10.39 -6.51 9.66
N ALA A 282 9.41 -6.91 8.82
CA ALA A 282 9.59 -8.00 7.87
C ALA A 282 10.56 -7.62 6.74
N ASN A 283 10.64 -6.35 6.34
CA ASN A 283 11.47 -5.92 5.22
C ASN A 283 12.98 -6.15 5.47
N ARG A 284 13.43 -6.32 6.73
CA ARG A 284 14.82 -6.63 7.07
C ARG A 284 15.32 -7.95 6.45
N ILE A 285 14.42 -8.91 6.20
CA ILE A 285 14.79 -10.23 5.67
C ILE A 285 15.01 -10.23 4.15
N LEU A 286 14.58 -9.19 3.44
CA LEU A 286 14.62 -9.15 1.97
C LEU A 286 16.05 -9.26 1.42
N GLY A 287 17.04 -8.70 2.16
CA GLY A 287 18.45 -8.77 1.82
C GLY A 287 19.07 -10.16 1.85
N GLU A 288 18.35 -11.17 2.40
CA GLU A 288 18.77 -12.58 2.34
C GLU A 288 18.49 -13.23 0.97
N TYR A 289 17.64 -12.58 0.16
CA TYR A 289 17.15 -13.11 -1.12
C TYR A 289 17.55 -12.27 -2.33
N TYR A 290 17.80 -10.97 -2.15
CA TYR A 290 18.09 -10.03 -3.24
C TYR A 290 19.11 -8.98 -2.83
N ASP A 291 20.06 -8.69 -3.73
CA ASP A 291 21.12 -7.70 -3.50
C ASP A 291 20.60 -6.27 -3.63
N ASN A 292 19.66 -6.03 -4.55
CA ASN A 292 19.12 -4.71 -4.82
C ASN A 292 17.60 -4.69 -4.54
N ILE A 293 17.17 -3.82 -3.64
CA ILE A 293 15.77 -3.77 -3.20
C ILE A 293 15.21 -2.36 -3.41
N TRP A 294 14.04 -2.30 -4.02
CA TRP A 294 13.24 -1.09 -4.14
C TRP A 294 11.85 -1.28 -3.57
N ILE A 295 11.51 -0.45 -2.59
CA ILE A 295 10.15 -0.31 -2.06
C ILE A 295 9.78 1.17 -2.25
N MET A 296 8.80 1.44 -3.10
CA MET A 296 8.30 2.80 -3.31
C MET A 296 7.68 3.33 -2.01
N PRO A 297 7.89 4.61 -1.61
CA PRO A 297 7.42 5.15 -0.32
C PRO A 297 5.91 5.03 -0.04
N ASN A 298 5.11 4.77 -1.06
CA ASN A 298 3.67 4.51 -0.95
C ASN A 298 3.31 3.18 -1.62
N PRO A 299 3.70 2.02 -1.05
CA PRO A 299 3.57 0.73 -1.72
C PRO A 299 2.14 0.17 -1.70
N GLY A 300 1.24 0.71 -0.86
CA GLY A 300 -0.16 0.29 -0.73
C GLY A 300 -1.09 0.87 -1.81
N ASP A 301 -2.40 0.74 -1.58
CA ASP A 301 -3.46 1.10 -2.54
C ASP A 301 -3.42 2.55 -3.02
N ALA A 302 -3.12 3.50 -2.13
CA ALA A 302 -3.00 4.90 -2.53
C ALA A 302 -1.90 5.11 -3.59
N GLY A 303 -0.78 4.40 -3.46
CA GLY A 303 0.31 4.40 -4.44
C GLY A 303 -0.07 3.79 -5.78
N SER A 304 -1.08 2.94 -5.81
CA SER A 304 -1.62 2.37 -7.06
C SER A 304 -2.27 3.40 -7.97
N SER A 305 -2.60 4.61 -7.47
CA SER A 305 -2.95 5.74 -8.34
C SER A 305 -1.78 6.13 -9.26
N LEU A 306 -0.56 6.15 -8.72
CA LEU A 306 0.67 6.34 -9.51
C LEU A 306 0.88 5.16 -10.47
N GLY A 307 0.65 3.94 -10.01
CA GLY A 307 0.77 2.73 -10.84
C GLY A 307 -0.18 2.70 -12.03
N ALA A 308 -1.43 3.11 -11.83
CA ALA A 308 -2.40 3.22 -12.93
C ALA A 308 -1.94 4.26 -13.96
N ALA A 309 -1.44 5.44 -13.51
CA ALA A 309 -0.87 6.44 -14.40
C ALA A 309 0.39 5.90 -15.12
N ALA A 310 1.27 5.20 -14.41
CA ALA A 310 2.47 4.56 -14.95
C ALA A 310 2.13 3.56 -16.06
N MET A 311 1.13 2.70 -15.86
CA MET A 311 0.62 1.79 -16.89
C MET A 311 0.10 2.52 -18.12
N ALA A 312 -0.52 3.68 -17.94
CA ALA A 312 -1.03 4.48 -19.05
C ALA A 312 0.07 5.22 -19.81
N VAL A 313 1.16 5.60 -19.13
CA VAL A 313 2.40 6.15 -19.73
C VAL A 313 3.17 5.06 -20.46
N GLY A 314 3.25 3.87 -19.87
CA GLY A 314 3.89 2.69 -20.47
C GLY A 314 5.43 2.69 -20.46
N ARG A 315 6.08 3.66 -19.81
CA ARG A 315 7.55 3.80 -19.74
C ARG A 315 8.00 4.25 -18.36
N ARG A 316 9.31 4.30 -18.12
CA ARG A 316 9.87 4.77 -16.85
C ARG A 316 9.31 6.14 -16.47
N LEU A 317 8.97 6.30 -15.20
CA LEU A 317 8.60 7.59 -14.64
C LEU A 317 9.84 8.35 -14.16
N VAL A 318 9.75 9.67 -14.17
CA VAL A 318 10.77 10.54 -13.57
C VAL A 318 10.47 10.65 -12.08
N TRP A 319 11.08 9.74 -11.31
CA TRP A 319 10.98 9.73 -9.86
C TRP A 319 12.10 10.54 -9.24
N THR A 320 11.79 11.50 -8.38
CA THR A 320 12.77 12.34 -7.66
C THR A 320 12.73 12.08 -6.17
N ASP A 321 11.55 12.15 -5.58
CA ASP A 321 11.31 12.00 -4.14
C ASP A 321 9.82 11.75 -3.85
N ALA A 322 9.47 11.62 -2.57
CA ALA A 322 8.09 11.41 -2.12
C ALA A 322 7.28 12.69 -1.92
N PHE A 323 7.87 13.88 -2.10
CA PHE A 323 7.22 15.17 -1.86
C PHE A 323 6.43 15.63 -3.09
N LEU A 324 5.30 15.02 -3.36
CA LEU A 324 4.53 15.15 -4.59
C LEU A 324 3.19 15.90 -4.42
N GLY A 325 2.77 16.16 -3.17
CA GLY A 325 1.48 16.73 -2.86
C GLY A 325 1.40 18.26 -2.94
N PHE A 326 0.39 18.82 -2.28
CA PHE A 326 0.17 20.26 -2.18
C PHE A 326 1.40 20.97 -1.58
N ASN A 327 1.78 22.09 -2.18
CA ASN A 327 2.95 22.86 -1.78
C ASN A 327 2.58 24.06 -0.89
N ILE A 328 3.22 24.15 0.27
CA ILE A 328 3.24 25.34 1.12
C ILE A 328 4.54 26.08 0.83
N THR A 329 4.44 27.27 0.23
CA THR A 329 5.59 28.09 -0.16
C THR A 329 6.19 28.80 1.06
N GLY A 330 7.51 28.96 1.06
CA GLY A 330 8.26 29.63 2.12
C GLY A 330 9.47 28.80 2.58
N PRO A 331 10.38 29.38 3.35
CA PRO A 331 11.49 28.67 3.94
C PRO A 331 11.00 27.70 5.01
N TYR A 332 11.73 26.59 5.21
CA TYR A 332 11.43 25.66 6.30
C TYR A 332 11.61 26.38 7.66
N PRO A 333 10.62 26.37 8.56
CA PRO A 333 10.58 27.25 9.75
C PRO A 333 11.44 26.72 10.92
N ILE A 334 12.75 26.51 10.70
CA ILE A 334 13.65 25.87 11.68
C ILE A 334 13.66 26.59 13.03
N LYS A 335 13.71 27.94 13.03
CA LYS A 335 13.77 28.72 14.27
C LYS A 335 12.51 28.57 15.12
N ASP A 336 11.35 28.62 14.47
CA ASP A 336 10.06 28.47 15.14
C ASP A 336 9.89 27.03 15.68
N ILE A 337 10.30 26.02 14.90
CA ILE A 337 10.31 24.62 15.34
C ILE A 337 11.17 24.44 16.59
N ILE A 338 12.41 24.98 16.60
CA ILE A 338 13.30 24.88 17.75
C ILE A 338 12.68 25.54 18.97
N SER A 339 12.10 26.74 18.79
CA SER A 339 11.42 27.45 19.86
C SER A 339 10.27 26.65 20.45
N GLU A 340 9.38 26.12 19.60
CA GLU A 340 8.23 25.32 20.01
C GLU A 340 8.65 24.02 20.72
N LEU A 341 9.61 23.28 20.15
CA LEU A 341 10.13 22.04 20.76
C LEU A 341 10.77 22.30 22.14
N THR A 342 11.49 23.42 22.27
CA THR A 342 12.13 23.78 23.54
C THR A 342 11.11 24.15 24.61
N THR A 343 10.02 24.82 24.22
CA THR A 343 8.98 25.33 25.14
C THR A 343 7.90 24.27 25.40
N ASN A 344 7.34 23.70 24.36
CA ASN A 344 6.13 22.87 24.38
C ASN A 344 6.39 21.38 24.19
N LYS A 345 7.65 20.98 23.92
CA LYS A 345 8.10 19.60 23.73
C LYS A 345 7.59 18.94 22.43
N ILE A 346 6.49 19.39 21.88
CA ILE A 346 5.86 18.84 20.67
C ILE A 346 5.46 19.99 19.76
N CYS A 347 5.67 19.85 18.45
CA CYS A 347 5.12 20.77 17.45
C CYS A 347 4.69 20.07 16.16
N GLY A 348 3.70 20.63 15.48
CA GLY A 348 3.30 20.23 14.13
C GLY A 348 4.00 21.08 13.07
N VAL A 349 4.51 20.44 12.03
CA VAL A 349 5.18 21.12 10.91
C VAL A 349 4.41 20.92 9.62
N ALA A 350 4.17 22.01 8.90
CA ALA A 350 3.63 22.00 7.54
C ALA A 350 4.46 22.97 6.67
N SER A 351 5.26 22.43 5.74
CA SER A 351 6.14 23.19 4.84
C SER A 351 6.37 22.43 3.53
N GLY A 352 6.76 23.11 2.46
CA GLY A 352 7.05 22.47 1.18
C GLY A 352 5.90 21.65 0.61
N ARG A 353 6.20 20.70 -0.27
CA ARG A 353 5.22 19.75 -0.82
C ARG A 353 4.92 18.64 0.19
N ALA A 354 3.64 18.29 0.31
CA ALA A 354 3.23 17.17 1.16
C ALA A 354 3.80 15.84 0.65
N GLU A 355 4.06 14.93 1.59
CA GLU A 355 4.47 13.57 1.28
C GLU A 355 3.34 12.80 0.57
N PHE A 356 3.71 12.00 -0.42
CA PHE A 356 2.86 11.00 -1.04
C PHE A 356 3.22 9.62 -0.48
N GLY A 357 2.58 9.28 0.63
CA GLY A 357 2.82 8.04 1.38
C GLY A 357 2.29 8.16 2.81
N PRO A 358 2.19 7.04 3.53
CA PRO A 358 1.63 7.00 4.88
C PRO A 358 2.62 7.50 5.95
N ARG A 359 3.89 7.68 5.60
CA ARG A 359 4.94 8.07 6.56
C ARG A 359 5.15 9.58 6.56
N ALA A 360 5.39 10.14 7.75
CA ALA A 360 5.84 11.51 7.92
C ALA A 360 7.32 11.62 7.55
N LEU A 361 7.67 12.57 6.68
CA LEU A 361 9.04 12.77 6.19
C LEU A 361 9.54 14.21 6.43
N GLY A 362 8.88 14.96 7.29
CA GLY A 362 9.30 16.30 7.69
C GLY A 362 8.43 17.44 7.16
N ASN A 363 7.65 17.24 6.10
CA ASN A 363 6.85 18.31 5.50
C ASN A 363 5.41 18.38 6.02
N ARG A 364 4.87 17.29 6.54
CA ARG A 364 3.59 17.18 7.27
C ARG A 364 3.81 16.23 8.44
N SER A 365 4.46 16.71 9.49
CA SER A 365 4.99 15.88 10.58
C SER A 365 4.64 16.43 11.94
N LEU A 366 4.46 15.55 12.91
CA LEU A 366 4.59 15.85 14.32
C LEU A 366 6.04 15.60 14.74
N LEU A 367 6.63 16.56 15.41
CA LEU A 367 7.99 16.50 15.95
C LEU A 367 7.92 16.55 17.47
N ALA A 368 8.79 15.83 18.15
CA ALA A 368 8.92 15.85 19.61
C ALA A 368 10.37 16.06 20.01
N ASP A 369 10.58 16.74 21.16
CA ASP A 369 11.89 16.88 21.77
C ASP A 369 12.28 15.53 22.42
N PRO A 370 13.35 14.85 21.95
CA PRO A 370 13.72 13.54 22.49
C PRO A 370 14.41 13.61 23.84
N ARG A 371 14.63 14.80 24.40
CA ARG A 371 15.33 15.03 25.69
C ARG A 371 14.32 14.93 26.81
N GLY A 372 14.22 13.80 27.46
CA GLY A 372 13.33 13.59 28.61
C GLY A 372 13.10 12.10 28.85
N SER A 373 12.81 11.72 30.09
CA SER A 373 12.48 10.36 30.46
C SER A 373 11.01 10.01 30.15
N ASP A 374 10.18 11.01 29.98
CA ASP A 374 8.72 10.98 29.80
C ASP A 374 8.25 11.07 28.34
N ILE A 375 9.19 11.06 27.40
CA ILE A 375 8.87 11.20 25.96
C ILE A 375 8.09 9.99 25.39
N LYS A 376 8.06 8.89 26.12
CA LYS A 376 7.35 7.67 25.73
C LYS A 376 5.94 7.57 26.32
N ASP A 377 5.63 8.38 27.29
CA ASP A 377 4.34 8.46 27.98
C ASP A 377 3.43 9.49 27.28
#